data_1eaf094b67da3acd9f7e99d3bf7afb01
#
_entry.id   1eaf094b67da3acd9f7e99d3bf7afb01
#
_cell.length_a   1.000
_cell.length_b   1.000
_cell.length_c   1.000
_cell.angle_alpha   90.00
_cell.angle_beta   90.00
_cell.angle_gamma   90.00
#
_symmetry.space_group_name_H-M   'P 1'
#
loop_
_entity.id
_entity.type
_entity.pdbx_description
1 polymer ?
#
loop_
_entity_poly.entity_id
_entity_poly.type
_entity_poly.pdbx_seq_one_letter_code
_entity_poly.pdbx_strand_id
1 'polypeptide(L)'
;GNPLPIDSQSDKPKINFVVPSGYIEGEIPADPNDKKWQERERRMVGMGGQITHKPRNFVNRIDDIWVRSFYNKKEIAFLFQWDDRSKSQVASGVTVTPIEEAPPKTGEENSIAAKQNKYEVYNDAVAIQFPVKWQEILPPEKPRYLFGEEKRHVDLWKWEADGTLTAYTGSGWDKPLDDRMGATGDLKLVKSEFKDGQWTVLMKRALQTDDKDNDVQFETGKYIPTVFFVWDGH
;
A
#
# COMPACT_ATOMS: atom_id res chain seq x y z
N GLY A 1 -7.22 -33.55 40.27
CA GLY A 1 -6.40 -32.58 39.57
C GLY A 1 -7.19 -31.29 39.46
N ASN A 2 -6.71 -30.23 40.11
CA ASN A 2 -7.33 -28.90 39.97
C ASN A 2 -7.20 -28.44 38.52
N PRO A 3 -8.25 -27.88 37.89
CA PRO A 3 -8.12 -27.27 36.61
C PRO A 3 -7.20 -26.07 36.72
N LEU A 4 -6.29 -25.92 35.72
CA LEU A 4 -5.43 -24.75 35.62
C LEU A 4 -6.28 -23.48 35.54
N PRO A 5 -5.88 -22.39 36.20
CA PRO A 5 -6.62 -21.14 36.10
C PRO A 5 -6.62 -20.68 34.64
N ILE A 6 -7.80 -20.47 34.10
CA ILE A 6 -7.97 -19.83 32.79
C ILE A 6 -7.53 -18.38 32.97
N ASP A 7 -6.43 -18.02 32.37
CA ASP A 7 -5.92 -16.64 32.40
C ASP A 7 -6.92 -15.74 31.69
N SER A 8 -7.64 -14.93 32.46
CA SER A 8 -8.66 -14.00 31.97
C SER A 8 -8.10 -12.85 31.12
N GLN A 9 -6.80 -12.86 30.81
CA GLN A 9 -6.15 -11.92 29.91
C GLN A 9 -6.08 -12.41 28.46
N SER A 10 -6.58 -13.63 28.15
CA SER A 10 -6.45 -14.23 26.82
C SER A 10 -7.49 -13.75 25.79
N ASP A 11 -8.48 -12.95 26.18
CA ASP A 11 -9.58 -12.56 25.31
C ASP A 11 -9.34 -11.29 24.49
N LYS A 12 -8.18 -10.64 24.63
CA LYS A 12 -7.78 -9.58 23.73
C LYS A 12 -7.17 -10.20 22.47
N PRO A 13 -7.61 -9.77 21.26
CA PRO A 13 -7.00 -10.25 20.03
C PRO A 13 -5.50 -10.01 20.10
N LYS A 14 -4.71 -11.07 19.92
CA LYS A 14 -3.25 -10.94 19.78
C LYS A 14 -3.00 -10.20 18.48
N ILE A 15 -2.75 -8.91 18.57
CA ILE A 15 -2.32 -8.09 17.44
C ILE A 15 -0.85 -8.45 17.21
N ASN A 16 -0.62 -9.34 16.23
CA ASN A 16 0.74 -9.81 15.90
C ASN A 16 1.61 -8.72 15.29
N PHE A 17 0.99 -7.64 14.78
CA PHE A 17 1.69 -6.54 14.17
C PHE A 17 0.90 -5.23 14.30
N VAL A 18 1.55 -4.18 14.79
CA VAL A 18 0.98 -2.83 14.93
C VAL A 18 1.96 -1.80 14.41
N VAL A 19 1.49 -0.90 13.54
CA VAL A 19 2.19 0.34 13.21
C VAL A 19 1.63 1.45 14.10
N PRO A 20 2.37 1.88 15.13
CA PRO A 20 1.88 2.92 16.01
C PRO A 20 1.98 4.29 15.34
N SER A 21 0.86 5.03 15.32
CA SER A 21 0.88 6.43 14.95
C SER A 21 1.11 7.28 16.21
N GLY A 22 2.17 8.08 16.22
CA GLY A 22 2.52 8.94 17.36
C GLY A 22 1.83 10.29 17.29
N TYR A 23 1.36 10.79 18.43
CA TYR A 23 0.86 12.15 18.50
C TYR A 23 2.00 13.17 18.45
N ILE A 24 1.81 14.21 17.68
CA ILE A 24 2.72 15.35 17.59
C ILE A 24 1.93 16.65 17.76
N GLU A 25 2.40 17.56 18.60
CA GLU A 25 1.82 18.88 18.71
C GLU A 25 2.29 19.76 17.54
N GLY A 26 1.36 20.50 16.94
CA GLY A 26 1.63 21.37 15.79
C GLY A 26 1.66 20.62 14.46
N GLU A 27 2.48 21.08 13.55
CA GLU A 27 2.56 20.52 12.20
C GLU A 27 3.41 19.25 12.15
N ILE A 28 2.98 18.28 11.34
CA ILE A 28 3.77 17.09 11.04
C ILE A 28 4.92 17.51 10.12
N PRO A 29 6.19 17.16 10.46
CA PRO A 29 7.33 17.59 9.66
C PRO A 29 7.24 17.09 8.21
N ALA A 30 7.43 18.01 7.26
CA ALA A 30 7.40 17.73 5.83
C ALA A 30 8.70 17.09 5.31
N ASP A 31 9.80 17.25 6.03
CA ASP A 31 11.08 16.64 5.68
C ASP A 31 11.23 15.28 6.38
N PRO A 32 11.34 14.15 5.62
CA PRO A 32 11.60 12.84 6.20
C PRO A 32 12.90 12.75 7.00
N ASN A 33 13.85 13.67 6.77
CA ASN A 33 15.11 13.75 7.53
C ASN A 33 15.00 14.55 8.83
N ASP A 34 13.84 15.15 9.10
CA ASP A 34 13.61 15.82 10.37
C ASP A 34 13.87 14.87 11.54
N LYS A 35 14.51 15.39 12.60
CA LYS A 35 14.87 14.61 13.79
C LYS A 35 13.67 13.89 14.40
N LYS A 36 12.50 14.51 14.40
CA LYS A 36 11.27 13.89 14.91
C LYS A 36 10.91 12.61 14.16
N TRP A 37 11.04 12.62 12.82
CA TRP A 37 10.86 11.40 12.02
C TRP A 37 11.94 10.36 12.30
N GLN A 38 13.19 10.76 12.44
CA GLN A 38 14.29 9.84 12.68
C GLN A 38 14.21 9.16 14.06
N GLU A 39 13.67 9.85 15.05
CA GLU A 39 13.44 9.33 16.39
C GLU A 39 12.13 8.56 16.52
N ARG A 40 11.22 8.71 15.54
CA ARG A 40 9.93 7.99 15.55
C ARG A 40 10.14 6.50 15.36
N GLU A 41 9.52 5.72 16.22
CA GLU A 41 9.51 4.26 16.09
C GLU A 41 9.05 3.85 14.70
N ARG A 42 9.85 3.00 14.05
CA ARG A 42 9.50 2.40 12.76
C ARG A 42 9.11 0.94 12.95
N ARG A 43 8.23 0.48 12.10
CA ARG A 43 7.86 -0.94 12.02
C ARG A 43 8.23 -1.49 10.65
N MET A 44 8.83 -2.66 10.69
CA MET A 44 9.12 -3.43 9.49
C MET A 44 7.90 -4.28 9.13
N VAL A 45 7.47 -4.18 7.88
CA VAL A 45 6.41 -5.02 7.31
C VAL A 45 7.04 -5.94 6.29
N GLY A 46 7.05 -7.23 6.58
CA GLY A 46 7.51 -8.24 5.63
C GLY A 46 6.57 -8.38 4.44
N MET A 47 7.11 -8.37 3.24
CA MET A 47 6.36 -8.53 2.00
C MET A 47 6.44 -9.98 1.54
N GLY A 48 5.28 -10.60 1.28
CA GLY A 48 5.19 -11.93 0.68
C GLY A 48 5.25 -11.87 -0.85
N GLY A 49 5.80 -12.91 -1.48
CA GLY A 49 5.79 -13.04 -2.94
C GLY A 49 4.37 -13.09 -3.52
N GLN A 50 4.21 -12.60 -4.74
CA GLN A 50 2.94 -12.65 -5.46
C GLN A 50 2.59 -14.08 -5.87
N ILE A 51 1.52 -14.63 -5.31
CA ILE A 51 1.06 -15.99 -5.57
C ILE A 51 -0.30 -16.07 -6.29
N THR A 52 -1.04 -14.97 -6.34
CA THR A 52 -2.44 -14.93 -6.77
C THR A 52 -2.65 -14.62 -8.24
N HIS A 53 -1.74 -13.90 -8.88
CA HIS A 53 -1.84 -13.50 -10.29
C HIS A 53 -0.69 -14.03 -11.14
N LYS A 54 -0.96 -14.27 -12.43
CA LYS A 54 0.10 -14.61 -13.40
C LYS A 54 0.64 -13.35 -14.08
N PRO A 55 1.97 -13.24 -14.32
CA PRO A 55 3.00 -14.19 -13.93
C PRO A 55 3.20 -14.25 -12.43
N ARG A 56 3.34 -15.44 -11.87
CA ARG A 56 3.60 -15.62 -10.44
C ARG A 56 5.05 -15.25 -10.15
N ASN A 57 5.25 -14.28 -9.30
CA ASN A 57 6.58 -13.89 -8.86
C ASN A 57 6.86 -14.51 -7.49
N PHE A 58 7.69 -15.54 -7.46
CA PHE A 58 8.08 -16.24 -6.23
C PHE A 58 9.34 -15.66 -5.57
N VAL A 59 10.02 -14.79 -6.28
CA VAL A 59 11.22 -14.12 -5.77
C VAL A 59 10.82 -12.72 -5.33
N ASN A 60 10.80 -12.49 -4.03
CA ASN A 60 10.65 -11.15 -3.52
C ASN A 60 11.89 -10.34 -3.86
N ARG A 61 11.70 -9.23 -4.54
CA ARG A 61 12.77 -8.24 -4.75
C ARG A 61 12.78 -7.19 -3.65
N ILE A 62 11.60 -6.94 -3.09
CA ILE A 62 11.40 -6.08 -1.92
C ILE A 62 10.95 -7.00 -0.79
N ASP A 63 11.85 -7.26 0.14
CA ASP A 63 11.57 -8.16 1.27
C ASP A 63 10.79 -7.47 2.38
N ASP A 64 11.07 -6.19 2.61
CA ASP A 64 10.54 -5.43 3.73
C ASP A 64 10.29 -3.98 3.37
N ILE A 65 9.27 -3.40 3.98
CA ILE A 65 9.10 -1.96 4.04
C ILE A 65 9.13 -1.48 5.48
N TRP A 66 9.69 -0.29 5.68
CA TRP A 66 9.68 0.38 6.97
C TRP A 66 8.62 1.46 6.97
N VAL A 67 7.78 1.46 8.02
CA VAL A 67 6.67 2.39 8.17
C VAL A 67 6.79 3.14 9.48
N ARG A 68 6.65 4.46 9.41
CA ARG A 68 6.51 5.38 10.54
C ARG A 68 5.23 6.18 10.36
N SER A 69 4.59 6.57 11.46
CA SER A 69 3.39 7.38 11.41
C SER A 69 3.36 8.42 12.53
N PHE A 70 2.91 9.61 12.18
CA PHE A 70 2.49 10.65 13.09
C PHE A 70 1.07 11.09 12.82
N TYR A 71 0.39 11.54 13.85
CA TYR A 71 -0.86 12.28 13.73
C TYR A 71 -0.84 13.50 14.65
N ASN A 72 -1.64 14.48 14.31
CA ASN A 72 -1.94 15.64 15.14
C ASN A 72 -3.47 15.78 15.29
N LYS A 73 -3.94 16.96 15.69
CA LYS A 73 -5.39 17.21 15.84
C LYS A 73 -6.17 17.22 14.53
N LYS A 74 -5.48 17.29 13.37
CA LYS A 74 -6.09 17.49 12.05
C LYS A 74 -5.75 16.41 11.04
N GLU A 75 -4.52 15.91 11.05
CA GLU A 75 -3.95 15.11 9.99
C GLU A 75 -3.26 13.85 10.53
N ILE A 76 -3.14 12.85 9.67
CA ILE A 76 -2.29 11.68 9.84
C ILE A 76 -1.35 11.57 8.66
N ALA A 77 -0.10 11.19 8.93
CA ALA A 77 0.92 10.99 7.92
C ALA A 77 1.59 9.62 8.07
N PHE A 78 1.97 9.05 6.95
CA PHE A 78 2.72 7.81 6.85
C PHE A 78 3.99 8.04 6.05
N LEU A 79 5.11 7.63 6.65
CA LEU A 79 6.42 7.64 6.02
C LEU A 79 6.83 6.21 5.71
N PHE A 80 6.99 5.91 4.42
CA PHE A 80 7.44 4.62 3.90
C PHE A 80 8.87 4.71 3.43
N GLN A 81 9.67 3.69 3.75
CA GLN A 81 11.02 3.52 3.24
C GLN A 81 11.24 2.05 2.91
N TRP A 82 11.81 1.77 1.74
CA TRP A 82 12.20 0.42 1.33
C TRP A 82 13.40 0.45 0.42
N ASP A 83 14.19 -0.60 0.48
CA ASP A 83 15.32 -0.77 -0.40
C ASP A 83 14.87 -1.32 -1.75
N ASP A 84 15.38 -0.74 -2.81
CA ASP A 84 15.16 -1.16 -4.17
C ASP A 84 16.48 -1.10 -4.93
N ARG A 85 16.77 -2.14 -5.71
CA ARG A 85 18.04 -2.21 -6.44
C ARG A 85 18.06 -1.33 -7.68
N SER A 86 16.88 -1.02 -8.20
CA SER A 86 16.73 -0.23 -9.42
C SER A 86 15.50 0.68 -9.31
N LYS A 87 15.69 1.93 -9.70
CA LYS A 87 14.55 2.85 -9.83
C LYS A 87 13.79 2.51 -11.11
N SER A 88 12.58 2.01 -10.97
CA SER A 88 11.68 1.77 -12.09
C SER A 88 10.64 2.88 -12.19
N GLN A 89 10.83 3.73 -13.18
CA GLN A 89 9.94 4.87 -13.44
C GLN A 89 9.61 4.92 -14.93
N VAL A 90 8.34 4.80 -15.25
CA VAL A 90 7.83 4.95 -16.60
C VAL A 90 6.93 6.17 -16.63
N ALA A 91 7.15 7.07 -17.59
CA ALA A 91 6.24 8.19 -17.78
C ALA A 91 4.84 7.67 -18.13
N SER A 92 3.82 8.26 -17.52
CA SER A 92 2.42 7.90 -17.80
C SER A 92 2.15 7.93 -19.30
N GLY A 93 1.59 6.84 -19.85
CA GLY A 93 1.27 6.70 -21.27
C GLY A 93 2.39 6.17 -22.16
N VAL A 94 3.54 5.81 -21.62
CA VAL A 94 4.61 5.17 -22.42
C VAL A 94 4.32 3.68 -22.54
N THR A 95 4.16 3.22 -23.79
CA THR A 95 4.13 1.80 -24.12
C THR A 95 5.52 1.39 -24.59
N VAL A 96 6.17 0.49 -23.85
CA VAL A 96 7.43 -0.09 -24.31
C VAL A 96 7.13 -1.20 -25.30
N THR A 97 7.56 -1.03 -26.54
CA THR A 97 7.49 -2.10 -27.53
C THR A 97 8.69 -3.04 -27.30
N PRO A 98 8.47 -4.34 -27.09
CA PRO A 98 9.60 -5.26 -26.96
C PRO A 98 10.43 -5.24 -28.26
N ILE A 99 11.76 -5.34 -28.10
CA ILE A 99 12.67 -5.55 -29.24
C ILE A 99 12.30 -6.90 -29.82
N GLU A 100 11.82 -6.92 -31.06
CA GLU A 100 11.53 -8.16 -31.77
C GLU A 100 12.82 -8.95 -31.91
N GLU A 101 12.89 -10.13 -31.29
CA GLU A 101 13.90 -11.11 -31.64
C GLU A 101 13.71 -11.49 -33.09
N ALA A 102 14.81 -11.51 -33.86
CA ALA A 102 14.79 -11.90 -35.27
C ALA A 102 14.07 -13.26 -35.42
N PRO A 103 13.13 -13.39 -36.37
CA PRO A 103 12.35 -14.61 -36.51
C PRO A 103 13.26 -15.81 -36.75
N PRO A 104 13.00 -16.96 -36.15
CA PRO A 104 13.78 -18.17 -36.38
C PRO A 104 13.70 -18.53 -37.87
N LYS A 105 14.85 -18.74 -38.47
CA LYS A 105 14.96 -19.18 -39.87
C LYS A 105 14.53 -20.65 -39.98
N THR A 106 13.26 -20.96 -40.00
CA THR A 106 12.76 -22.23 -40.56
C THR A 106 11.25 -22.11 -40.76
N GLY A 107 10.83 -22.44 -42.00
CA GLY A 107 9.46 -22.41 -42.43
C GLY A 107 8.63 -23.54 -41.80
N GLU A 108 7.88 -23.21 -40.81
CA GLU A 108 6.66 -23.87 -40.43
C GLU A 108 5.61 -22.77 -40.15
N GLU A 109 4.67 -22.68 -41.06
CA GLU A 109 3.45 -21.91 -40.86
C GLU A 109 2.63 -22.55 -39.74
N ASN A 110 2.97 -22.27 -38.51
CA ASN A 110 2.05 -22.40 -37.41
C ASN A 110 1.52 -21.02 -37.09
N SER A 111 0.32 -20.76 -37.59
CA SER A 111 -0.54 -19.64 -37.26
C SER A 111 -0.96 -19.68 -35.75
N ILE A 112 -0.01 -19.65 -34.86
CA ILE A 112 -0.20 -19.17 -33.52
C ILE A 112 -0.08 -17.66 -33.67
N ALA A 113 -1.24 -17.01 -33.74
CA ALA A 113 -1.31 -15.57 -33.62
C ALA A 113 -0.28 -15.14 -32.56
N ALA A 114 0.70 -14.37 -33.00
CA ALA A 114 1.71 -13.82 -32.11
C ALA A 114 0.95 -13.15 -30.98
N LYS A 115 0.84 -13.82 -29.85
CA LYS A 115 0.46 -13.19 -28.62
C LYS A 115 1.58 -12.18 -28.41
N GLN A 116 1.31 -10.95 -28.79
CA GLN A 116 2.12 -9.83 -28.38
C GLN A 116 2.25 -9.97 -26.86
N ASN A 117 3.37 -10.49 -26.41
CA ASN A 117 3.76 -10.38 -25.02
C ASN A 117 4.00 -8.89 -24.78
N LYS A 118 2.90 -8.20 -24.50
CA LYS A 118 2.93 -6.83 -24.06
C LYS A 118 3.54 -6.90 -22.67
N TYR A 119 4.85 -6.68 -22.57
CA TYR A 119 5.47 -6.48 -21.28
C TYR A 119 4.91 -5.19 -20.71
N GLU A 120 3.98 -5.34 -19.78
CA GLU A 120 3.51 -4.20 -19.03
C GLU A 120 4.64 -3.79 -18.09
N VAL A 121 5.28 -2.66 -18.40
CA VAL A 121 6.28 -2.05 -17.50
C VAL A 121 5.50 -1.27 -16.44
N TYR A 122 5.68 -1.65 -15.20
CA TYR A 122 5.06 -0.99 -14.07
C TYR A 122 6.03 -0.04 -13.39
N ASN A 123 5.51 1.01 -12.76
CA ASN A 123 6.28 1.85 -11.87
C ASN A 123 6.51 1.15 -10.53
N ASP A 124 7.62 1.48 -9.87
CA ASP A 124 7.71 1.24 -8.43
C ASP A 124 6.55 1.94 -7.74
N ALA A 125 5.96 1.28 -6.79
CA ALA A 125 4.78 1.79 -6.12
C ALA A 125 4.66 1.28 -4.67
N VAL A 126 3.99 2.06 -3.83
CA VAL A 126 3.59 1.65 -2.50
C VAL A 126 2.14 2.05 -2.26
N ALA A 127 1.39 1.21 -1.58
CA ALA A 127 0.03 1.53 -1.17
C ALA A 127 -0.27 1.09 0.25
N ILE A 128 -1.22 1.80 0.87
CA ILE A 128 -1.80 1.49 2.16
C ILE A 128 -3.32 1.42 2.02
N GLN A 129 -3.93 0.39 2.57
CA GLN A 129 -5.35 0.10 2.46
C GLN A 129 -5.98 0.06 3.84
N PHE A 130 -7.13 0.70 3.97
CA PHE A 130 -7.96 0.72 5.17
C PHE A 130 -9.39 0.29 4.86
N PRO A 131 -10.10 -0.40 5.76
CA PRO A 131 -11.55 -0.54 5.62
C PRO A 131 -12.22 0.82 5.85
N VAL A 132 -13.21 1.16 5.03
CA VAL A 132 -13.97 2.41 5.19
C VAL A 132 -14.86 2.33 6.42
N LYS A 133 -15.57 1.21 6.58
CA LYS A 133 -16.44 0.92 7.72
C LYS A 133 -16.01 -0.40 8.34
N TRP A 134 -15.75 -0.41 9.65
CA TRP A 134 -15.36 -1.59 10.39
C TRP A 134 -15.80 -1.46 11.84
N GLN A 135 -15.97 -2.59 12.50
CA GLN A 135 -16.32 -2.64 13.92
C GLN A 135 -15.22 -3.38 14.68
N GLU A 136 -14.84 -2.82 15.82
CA GLU A 136 -13.86 -3.44 16.74
C GLU A 136 -14.57 -4.47 17.65
N ILE A 137 -15.24 -5.44 17.03
CA ILE A 137 -15.84 -6.58 17.72
C ILE A 137 -15.00 -7.84 17.48
N LEU A 138 -15.14 -8.82 18.34
CA LEU A 138 -14.43 -10.10 18.25
C LEU A 138 -15.32 -11.20 17.65
N PRO A 139 -14.94 -11.79 16.49
CA PRO A 139 -13.84 -11.40 15.61
C PRO A 139 -14.13 -10.08 14.91
N PRO A 140 -13.12 -9.22 14.69
CA PRO A 140 -13.34 -7.93 14.07
C PRO A 140 -13.93 -8.09 12.66
N GLU A 141 -15.01 -7.38 12.39
CA GLU A 141 -15.55 -7.28 11.04
C GLU A 141 -14.60 -6.45 10.19
N LYS A 142 -13.92 -7.10 9.28
CA LYS A 142 -13.03 -6.48 8.29
C LYS A 142 -13.28 -7.09 6.92
N PRO A 143 -12.95 -6.39 5.84
CA PRO A 143 -12.94 -6.99 4.52
C PRO A 143 -12.07 -8.25 4.52
N ARG A 144 -12.61 -9.36 3.99
CA ARG A 144 -11.92 -10.65 4.02
C ARG A 144 -10.76 -10.72 3.05
N TYR A 145 -10.82 -9.93 1.98
CA TYR A 145 -9.92 -10.02 0.85
C TYR A 145 -9.20 -8.69 0.61
N LEU A 146 -8.08 -8.79 -0.09
CA LEU A 146 -7.40 -7.62 -0.65
C LEU A 146 -8.35 -6.87 -1.58
N PHE A 147 -8.31 -5.53 -1.54
CA PHE A 147 -9.17 -4.63 -2.30
C PHE A 147 -10.65 -4.65 -1.95
N GLY A 148 -11.00 -5.17 -0.76
CA GLY A 148 -12.35 -5.10 -0.21
C GLY A 148 -13.34 -6.14 -0.75
N GLU A 149 -14.60 -5.88 -0.49
CA GLU A 149 -15.77 -6.66 -0.89
C GLU A 149 -16.90 -5.70 -1.29
N GLU A 150 -17.90 -6.21 -2.02
CA GLU A 150 -19.02 -5.39 -2.52
C GLU A 150 -19.74 -4.59 -1.44
N LYS A 151 -19.91 -5.16 -0.23
CA LYS A 151 -20.53 -4.50 0.92
C LYS A 151 -19.55 -3.93 1.94
N ARG A 152 -18.26 -4.12 1.73
CA ARG A 152 -17.19 -3.73 2.65
C ARG A 152 -16.05 -3.14 1.84
N HIS A 153 -16.26 -1.90 1.42
CA HIS A 153 -15.28 -1.17 0.63
C HIS A 153 -14.03 -0.84 1.44
N VAL A 154 -12.95 -0.66 0.72
CA VAL A 154 -11.68 -0.17 1.27
C VAL A 154 -11.29 1.15 0.62
N ASP A 155 -10.59 1.95 1.39
CA ASP A 155 -9.91 3.17 0.97
C ASP A 155 -8.43 2.83 0.77
N LEU A 156 -7.94 2.91 -0.46
CA LEU A 156 -6.58 2.57 -0.85
C LEU A 156 -5.85 3.81 -1.32
N TRP A 157 -4.72 4.14 -0.69
CA TRP A 157 -3.84 5.22 -1.12
C TRP A 157 -2.62 4.63 -1.79
N LYS A 158 -2.45 4.91 -3.07
CA LYS A 158 -1.35 4.37 -3.89
C LYS A 158 -0.50 5.50 -4.43
N TRP A 159 0.79 5.43 -4.10
CA TRP A 159 1.82 6.24 -4.74
C TRP A 159 2.56 5.43 -5.80
N GLU A 160 2.90 6.06 -6.90
CA GLU A 160 3.70 5.50 -7.98
C GLU A 160 4.93 6.37 -8.26
N ALA A 161 6.00 5.76 -8.77
CA ALA A 161 7.30 6.43 -8.97
C ALA A 161 7.27 7.55 -10.02
N ASP A 162 6.20 7.68 -10.81
CA ASP A 162 5.95 8.84 -11.66
C ASP A 162 5.55 10.10 -10.89
N GLY A 163 5.41 9.99 -9.56
CA GLY A 163 5.05 11.06 -8.65
C GLY A 163 3.56 11.20 -8.40
N THR A 164 2.73 10.27 -8.90
CA THR A 164 1.28 10.29 -8.64
C THR A 164 0.94 9.67 -7.28
N LEU A 165 0.00 10.28 -6.57
CA LEU A 165 -0.63 9.73 -5.39
C LEU A 165 -2.14 9.74 -5.61
N THR A 166 -2.74 8.56 -5.60
CA THR A 166 -4.16 8.36 -5.94
C THR A 166 -4.88 7.66 -4.80
N ALA A 167 -6.07 8.13 -4.47
CA ALA A 167 -7.00 7.40 -3.62
C ALA A 167 -7.96 6.58 -4.48
N TYR A 168 -8.13 5.31 -4.12
CA TYR A 168 -9.04 4.38 -4.80
C TYR A 168 -10.06 3.82 -3.82
N THR A 169 -11.25 3.54 -4.33
CA THR A 169 -12.20 2.65 -3.66
C THR A 169 -12.05 1.23 -4.20
N GLY A 170 -11.79 0.28 -3.33
CA GLY A 170 -11.79 -1.14 -3.65
C GLY A 170 -13.08 -1.80 -3.18
N SER A 171 -13.74 -2.56 -4.07
CA SER A 171 -14.99 -3.29 -3.81
C SER A 171 -14.89 -4.80 -4.11
N GLY A 172 -13.68 -5.30 -4.33
CA GLY A 172 -13.39 -6.71 -4.57
C GLY A 172 -12.10 -6.91 -5.36
N TRP A 173 -11.44 -8.05 -5.14
CA TRP A 173 -10.18 -8.40 -5.80
C TRP A 173 -10.31 -8.60 -7.32
N ASP A 174 -11.51 -8.92 -7.78
CA ASP A 174 -11.89 -9.19 -9.17
C ASP A 174 -12.52 -7.98 -9.86
N LYS A 175 -12.63 -6.85 -9.16
CA LYS A 175 -13.20 -5.61 -9.67
C LYS A 175 -12.11 -4.56 -9.86
N PRO A 176 -12.24 -3.68 -10.87
CA PRO A 176 -11.34 -2.54 -10.99
C PRO A 176 -11.45 -1.63 -9.76
N LEU A 177 -10.34 -0.98 -9.42
CA LEU A 177 -10.33 0.06 -8.40
C LEU A 177 -10.95 1.34 -8.96
N ASP A 178 -11.82 1.97 -8.19
CA ASP A 178 -12.42 3.25 -8.57
C ASP A 178 -11.50 4.41 -8.16
N ASP A 179 -11.00 5.13 -9.13
CA ASP A 179 -10.16 6.33 -8.93
C ASP A 179 -11.02 7.48 -8.40
N ARG A 180 -10.61 8.04 -7.25
CA ARG A 180 -11.31 9.13 -6.56
C ARG A 180 -10.51 10.43 -6.50
N MET A 181 -9.55 10.64 -7.39
CA MET A 181 -8.66 11.82 -7.36
C MET A 181 -9.38 13.15 -7.30
N GLY A 182 -10.58 13.26 -7.88
CA GLY A 182 -11.40 14.47 -7.81
C GLY A 182 -12.18 14.64 -6.50
N ALA A 183 -12.34 13.59 -5.70
CA ALA A 183 -13.21 13.55 -4.52
C ALA A 183 -12.44 13.70 -3.19
N THR A 184 -11.19 13.31 -3.15
CA THR A 184 -10.37 13.25 -1.92
C THR A 184 -9.29 14.32 -1.87
N GLY A 185 -9.63 15.59 -2.09
CA GLY A 185 -8.69 16.70 -2.15
C GLY A 185 -7.71 16.87 -0.97
N ASP A 186 -7.87 16.05 0.08
CA ASP A 186 -7.06 16.11 1.29
C ASP A 186 -5.88 15.14 1.31
N LEU A 187 -5.86 14.12 0.44
CA LEU A 187 -4.71 13.21 0.33
C LEU A 187 -3.57 13.89 -0.42
N LYS A 188 -2.43 14.05 0.23
CA LYS A 188 -1.28 14.80 -0.29
C LYS A 188 -0.01 13.98 -0.24
N LEU A 189 0.72 13.98 -1.36
CA LEU A 189 2.12 13.59 -1.40
C LEU A 189 2.95 14.75 -0.85
N VAL A 190 3.61 14.51 0.29
CA VAL A 190 4.47 15.52 0.92
C VAL A 190 5.86 15.48 0.32
N LYS A 191 6.41 14.27 0.17
CA LYS A 191 7.71 14.05 -0.45
C LYS A 191 7.82 12.63 -0.99
N SER A 192 8.52 12.48 -2.11
CA SER A 192 9.02 11.20 -2.60
C SER A 192 10.43 11.37 -3.14
N GLU A 193 11.32 10.44 -2.80
CA GLU A 193 12.73 10.49 -3.18
C GLU A 193 13.28 9.07 -3.33
N PHE A 194 14.08 8.87 -4.38
CA PHE A 194 14.92 7.69 -4.52
C PHE A 194 16.38 8.12 -4.37
N LYS A 195 17.05 7.58 -3.35
CA LYS A 195 18.42 7.91 -3.05
C LYS A 195 19.14 6.70 -2.46
N ASP A 196 20.36 6.45 -2.96
CA ASP A 196 21.24 5.39 -2.47
C ASP A 196 20.55 4.00 -2.44
N GLY A 197 19.74 3.69 -3.47
CA GLY A 197 19.02 2.42 -3.56
C GLY A 197 17.82 2.30 -2.64
N GLN A 198 17.31 3.42 -2.13
CA GLN A 198 16.15 3.43 -1.22
C GLN A 198 15.09 4.44 -1.68
N TRP A 199 13.84 3.99 -1.71
CA TRP A 199 12.68 4.87 -1.79
C TRP A 199 12.29 5.41 -0.43
N THR A 200 11.91 6.69 -0.40
CA THR A 200 11.31 7.39 0.74
C THR A 200 10.06 8.09 0.23
N VAL A 201 8.90 7.77 0.80
CA VAL A 201 7.60 8.34 0.42
C VAL A 201 6.87 8.80 1.67
N LEU A 202 6.51 10.06 1.72
CA LEU A 202 5.73 10.66 2.80
C LEU A 202 4.41 11.16 2.25
N MET A 203 3.31 10.61 2.74
CA MET A 203 1.95 11.01 2.41
C MET A 203 1.16 11.38 3.66
N LYS A 204 0.18 12.26 3.49
CA LYS A 204 -0.69 12.70 4.58
C LYS A 204 -2.11 12.99 4.12
N ARG A 205 -3.03 12.91 5.05
CA ARG A 205 -4.45 13.25 4.84
C ARG A 205 -5.07 13.74 6.16
N ALA A 206 -6.16 14.49 6.04
CA ALA A 206 -7.00 14.82 7.18
C ALA A 206 -7.48 13.55 7.92
N LEU A 207 -7.55 13.60 9.25
CA LEU A 207 -8.10 12.51 10.06
C LEU A 207 -9.55 12.22 9.68
N GLN A 208 -10.33 13.27 9.45
CA GLN A 208 -11.74 13.23 9.09
C GLN A 208 -11.96 13.96 7.77
N THR A 209 -12.83 13.41 6.93
CA THR A 209 -13.26 14.00 5.66
C THR A 209 -14.78 14.04 5.58
N ASP A 210 -15.32 14.73 4.59
CA ASP A 210 -16.76 14.80 4.36
C ASP A 210 -17.30 13.52 3.69
N ASP A 211 -16.47 12.81 2.93
CA ASP A 211 -16.86 11.57 2.27
C ASP A 211 -16.81 10.37 3.22
N LYS A 212 -17.86 10.21 4.02
CA LYS A 212 -17.98 9.11 4.99
C LYS A 212 -18.23 7.74 4.35
N ASP A 213 -18.55 7.69 3.08
CA ASP A 213 -18.87 6.45 2.38
C ASP A 213 -17.66 5.83 1.67
N ASN A 214 -16.68 6.65 1.29
CA ASN A 214 -15.51 6.18 0.56
C ASN A 214 -14.18 6.40 1.29
N ASP A 215 -14.09 7.40 2.16
CA ASP A 215 -12.88 7.69 2.91
C ASP A 215 -12.90 7.05 4.29
N VAL A 216 -11.79 6.44 4.68
CA VAL A 216 -11.59 6.00 6.07
C VAL A 216 -11.58 7.22 6.99
N GLN A 217 -12.29 7.12 8.12
CA GLN A 217 -12.29 8.14 9.17
C GLN A 217 -11.44 7.64 10.33
N PHE A 218 -10.39 8.39 10.68
CA PHE A 218 -9.49 8.01 11.76
C PHE A 218 -9.97 8.59 13.10
N GLU A 219 -9.98 7.73 14.10
CA GLU A 219 -10.30 8.09 15.47
C GLU A 219 -9.13 7.78 16.39
N THR A 220 -8.78 8.71 17.27
CA THR A 220 -7.70 8.50 18.24
C THR A 220 -8.04 7.35 19.19
N GLY A 221 -7.03 6.52 19.48
CA GLY A 221 -7.18 5.38 20.40
C GLY A 221 -7.83 4.14 19.78
N LYS A 222 -8.08 4.13 18.47
CA LYS A 222 -8.62 3.00 17.73
C LYS A 222 -7.53 2.24 16.96
N TYR A 223 -7.70 0.92 16.84
CA TYR A 223 -6.92 0.08 15.94
C TYR A 223 -7.68 -0.09 14.64
N ILE A 224 -7.02 0.17 13.53
CA ILE A 224 -7.61 0.03 12.19
C ILE A 224 -6.87 -1.09 11.46
N PRO A 225 -7.58 -2.12 10.96
CA PRO A 225 -6.97 -3.13 10.10
C PRO A 225 -6.36 -2.48 8.88
N THR A 226 -5.08 -2.75 8.62
CA THR A 226 -4.33 -2.06 7.55
C THR A 226 -3.59 -3.10 6.71
N VAL A 227 -3.57 -2.91 5.40
CA VAL A 227 -2.82 -3.73 4.45
C VAL A 227 -1.85 -2.85 3.70
N PHE A 228 -0.61 -3.33 3.52
CA PHE A 228 0.44 -2.67 2.78
C PHE A 228 0.74 -3.42 1.50
N PHE A 229 1.02 -2.68 0.43
CA PHE A 229 1.41 -3.21 -0.86
C PHE A 229 2.67 -2.50 -1.35
N VAL A 230 3.55 -3.24 -1.97
CA VAL A 230 4.74 -2.71 -2.66
C VAL A 230 4.86 -3.40 -4.01
N TRP A 231 5.14 -2.63 -5.03
CA TRP A 231 5.45 -3.12 -6.38
C TRP A 231 6.84 -2.68 -6.77
N ASP A 232 7.63 -3.63 -7.25
CA ASP A 232 8.90 -3.41 -7.94
C ASP A 232 8.59 -3.43 -9.44
N GLY A 233 8.74 -2.27 -10.06
CA GLY A 233 8.49 -2.10 -11.49
C GLY A 233 9.62 -2.71 -12.33
N HIS A 234 9.28 -3.50 -13.31
CA HIS A 234 10.22 -4.05 -14.31
C HIS A 234 9.60 -4.08 -15.67
#